data_e7a75bcbdb60a64fe75aca4959f0c7a2
#
_entry.id   e7a75bcbdb60a64fe75aca4959f0c7a2
#
_cell.length_a   1.000
_cell.length_b   1.000
_cell.length_c   1.000
_cell.angle_alpha   90.00
_cell.angle_beta   90.00
_cell.angle_gamma   90.00
#
_symmetry.space_group_name_H-M   'P 1'
#
loop_
_entity.id
_entity.type
_entity.pdbx_description
1 polymer ?
#
loop_
_entity_poly.entity_id
_entity_poly.type
_entity_poly.pdbx_seq_one_letter_code
_entity_poly.pdbx_strand_id
1 'polypeptide(L)'
;MTLAAPVHRQIAAVLLALGATACAGDVAPGSRFVGGAGAGPVGDYRVPVRSMAERRFDGIVRQRYDFSCGSAALATLLRYHYDLDVREDLAFRGMWLRGDQQQIRRLGFSLLDMKRWLASRGLRADGYKVSLDKVRQTGVPGIALIAIRDYRHFVVVKGVSAREVLLGDPSSGVTVMLRAAFEQAWNGIYFVLADDQPLAKTRFNREAQWLAYARAPIGGRFSDPVSQQALSITAPSYGDIS
;
A
#
# COMPACT_ATOMS: atom_id res chain seq x y z
N MET A 1 13.41 -14.28 81.67
CA MET A 1 14.65 -13.64 81.26
C MET A 1 14.36 -12.98 79.92
N THR A 2 13.85 -11.83 79.93
CA THR A 2 14.43 -10.47 79.88
C THR A 2 15.48 -10.28 78.81
N LEU A 3 15.20 -9.47 77.81
CA LEU A 3 15.95 -8.34 77.28
C LEU A 3 15.47 -8.09 75.85
N ALA A 4 14.74 -7.07 75.59
CA ALA A 4 15.11 -5.66 75.39
C ALA A 4 15.39 -5.35 73.86
N ALA A 5 14.54 -4.55 73.34
CA ALA A 5 14.69 -3.85 72.07
C ALA A 5 15.81 -2.80 72.11
N PRO A 6 16.28 -2.32 70.96
CA PRO A 6 16.28 -0.87 70.82
C PRO A 6 15.65 -0.36 69.53
N VAL A 7 14.97 0.72 69.72
CA VAL A 7 14.48 1.73 68.80
C VAL A 7 15.66 2.38 68.07
N HIS A 8 15.63 2.42 66.72
CA HIS A 8 16.42 3.41 65.99
C HIS A 8 15.68 3.96 64.77
N ARG A 9 15.26 5.19 64.96
CA ARG A 9 15.36 6.33 64.09
C ARG A 9 14.82 6.22 62.66
N GLN A 10 13.70 6.84 62.54
CA GLN A 10 13.16 7.38 61.31
C GLN A 10 14.13 8.37 60.68
N ILE A 11 14.52 8.11 59.45
CA ILE A 11 15.02 9.14 58.53
C ILE A 11 14.04 9.22 57.41
N ALA A 12 13.26 10.27 57.42
CA ALA A 12 12.39 10.68 56.34
C ALA A 12 13.27 11.19 55.18
N ALA A 13 13.40 10.40 54.13
CA ALA A 13 13.92 10.85 52.85
C ALA A 13 12.72 11.20 51.97
N VAL A 14 12.38 12.48 51.92
CA VAL A 14 11.44 13.06 50.94
C VAL A 14 12.17 13.08 49.61
N LEU A 15 11.96 12.05 48.80
CA LEU A 15 12.33 12.05 47.39
C LEU A 15 11.22 12.76 46.62
N LEU A 16 11.48 14.02 46.24
CA LEU A 16 10.71 14.77 45.26
C LEU A 16 10.89 14.06 43.91
N ALA A 17 9.96 13.18 43.56
CA ALA A 17 9.84 12.66 42.20
C ALA A 17 9.19 13.78 41.35
N LEU A 18 10.01 14.57 40.66
CA LEU A 18 9.53 15.35 39.52
C LEU A 18 9.08 14.37 38.44
N GLY A 19 7.80 14.11 38.41
CA GLY A 19 7.13 13.40 37.32
C GLY A 19 7.20 14.25 36.06
N ALA A 20 8.17 14.00 35.22
CA ALA A 20 8.11 14.40 33.82
C ALA A 20 7.04 13.53 33.13
N THR A 21 5.79 13.98 33.17
CA THR A 21 4.76 13.49 32.26
C THR A 21 5.15 13.91 30.85
N ALA A 22 5.93 13.06 30.18
CA ALA A 22 6.03 13.11 28.74
C ALA A 22 4.66 12.74 28.19
N CYS A 23 3.87 13.76 27.86
CA CYS A 23 2.73 13.59 26.95
C CYS A 23 3.30 13.16 25.61
N ALA A 24 3.38 11.82 25.41
CA ALA A 24 3.46 11.24 24.10
C ALA A 24 2.11 11.47 23.43
N GLY A 25 1.86 12.70 22.99
CA GLY A 25 0.79 12.97 22.06
C GLY A 25 1.13 12.27 20.78
N ASP A 26 0.26 11.35 20.33
CA ASP A 26 0.25 10.84 18.95
C ASP A 26 0.21 12.05 18.01
N VAL A 27 1.37 12.46 17.55
CA VAL A 27 1.49 13.49 16.52
C VAL A 27 1.14 12.79 15.22
N ALA A 28 -0.13 12.90 14.82
CA ALA A 28 -0.52 12.53 13.48
C ALA A 28 0.41 13.23 12.48
N PRO A 29 0.91 12.53 11.45
CA PRO A 29 1.82 13.13 10.47
C PRO A 29 1.12 14.28 9.76
N GLY A 30 1.56 15.51 10.02
CA GLY A 30 1.03 16.70 9.41
C GLY A 30 2.05 17.83 9.50
N SER A 31 2.19 18.61 8.43
CA SER A 31 3.02 19.82 8.46
C SER A 31 2.25 20.97 9.10
N ARG A 32 2.85 21.61 10.12
CA ARG A 32 2.36 22.85 10.69
C ARG A 32 2.92 24.02 9.89
N PHE A 33 2.05 24.84 9.35
CA PHE A 33 2.43 26.14 8.78
C PHE A 33 2.13 27.22 9.81
N VAL A 34 3.19 27.81 10.37
CA VAL A 34 3.09 29.01 11.20
C VAL A 34 3.25 30.20 10.26
N GLY A 35 2.19 30.95 10.07
CA GLY A 35 2.26 32.17 9.25
C GLY A 35 3.18 33.21 9.90
N GLY A 36 4.08 33.76 9.08
CA GLY A 36 4.97 34.84 9.51
C GLY A 36 4.20 36.10 9.92
N ALA A 37 4.73 36.85 10.88
CA ALA A 37 4.17 38.09 11.38
C ALA A 37 4.06 39.13 10.24
N GLY A 38 2.84 39.39 9.76
CA GLY A 38 2.65 40.49 8.81
C GLY A 38 1.32 40.61 8.08
N ALA A 39 0.43 39.64 8.05
CA ALA A 39 -0.81 39.78 7.28
C ALA A 39 -1.97 39.00 7.87
N GLY A 40 -2.88 39.63 8.59
CA GLY A 40 -4.20 39.13 8.94
C GLY A 40 -4.26 38.05 10.01
N PRO A 41 -5.45 37.56 10.38
CA PRO A 41 -5.61 36.45 11.34
C PRO A 41 -5.06 35.17 10.73
N VAL A 42 -3.82 34.85 11.04
CA VAL A 42 -3.15 33.65 10.59
C VAL A 42 -3.58 32.51 11.51
N GLY A 43 -4.51 31.70 11.01
CA GLY A 43 -4.91 30.48 11.70
C GLY A 43 -3.78 29.44 11.64
N ASP A 44 -3.62 28.68 12.72
CA ASP A 44 -2.76 27.50 12.74
C ASP A 44 -3.43 26.41 11.89
N TYR A 45 -2.95 26.21 10.66
CA TYR A 45 -3.51 25.21 9.73
C TYR A 45 -2.75 23.90 9.86
N ARG A 46 -3.46 22.85 10.23
CA ARG A 46 -2.95 21.49 10.23
C ARG A 46 -3.33 20.83 8.91
N VAL A 47 -2.37 20.69 8.02
CA VAL A 47 -2.57 19.98 6.76
C VAL A 47 -2.13 18.53 6.93
N PRO A 48 -3.03 17.53 6.79
CA PRO A 48 -2.64 16.14 6.83
C PRO A 48 -1.75 15.84 5.60
N VAL A 49 -0.49 15.53 5.84
CA VAL A 49 0.46 15.20 4.78
C VAL A 49 0.65 13.68 4.75
N ARG A 50 0.42 13.07 3.60
CA ARG A 50 0.72 11.65 3.35
C ARG A 50 1.97 11.56 2.51
N SER A 51 2.90 10.68 2.91
CA SER A 51 4.11 10.44 2.14
C SER A 51 3.80 9.82 0.77
N MET A 52 4.67 10.02 -0.21
CA MET A 52 4.56 9.36 -1.51
C MET A 52 4.60 7.83 -1.38
N ALA A 53 5.35 7.33 -0.40
CA ALA A 53 5.40 5.90 -0.09
C ALA A 53 4.05 5.36 0.41
N GLU A 54 3.35 6.11 1.27
CA GLU A 54 2.00 5.74 1.73
C GLU A 54 0.98 5.77 0.59
N ARG A 55 1.07 6.77 -0.30
CA ARG A 55 0.16 6.89 -1.45
C ARG A 55 0.25 5.70 -2.40
N ARG A 56 1.40 5.04 -2.51
CA ARG A 56 1.55 3.84 -3.33
C ARG A 56 0.67 2.69 -2.86
N PHE A 57 0.31 2.65 -1.59
CA PHE A 57 -0.55 1.63 -1.02
C PHE A 57 -2.04 2.02 -0.99
N ASP A 58 -2.43 3.10 -1.68
CA ASP A 58 -3.84 3.44 -1.83
C ASP A 58 -4.57 2.37 -2.64
N GLY A 59 -5.52 1.70 -1.98
CA GLY A 59 -6.25 0.58 -2.57
C GLY A 59 -5.42 -0.71 -2.71
N ILE A 60 -4.38 -0.87 -1.88
CA ILE A 60 -3.56 -2.09 -1.76
C ILE A 60 -3.38 -2.44 -0.29
N VAL A 61 -3.54 -3.70 0.01
CA VAL A 61 -3.19 -4.27 1.31
C VAL A 61 -1.70 -4.61 1.29
N ARG A 62 -0.93 -3.99 2.18
CA ARG A 62 0.50 -4.25 2.29
C ARG A 62 0.74 -5.58 2.99
N GLN A 63 1.63 -6.42 2.44
CA GLN A 63 2.05 -7.67 3.07
C GLN A 63 2.85 -7.43 4.35
N ARG A 64 2.70 -8.33 5.32
CA ARG A 64 3.42 -8.25 6.61
C ARG A 64 4.69 -9.09 6.65
N TYR A 65 4.72 -10.19 5.90
CA TYR A 65 5.82 -11.15 5.86
C TYR A 65 6.25 -11.37 4.41
N ASP A 66 7.50 -11.75 4.18
CA ASP A 66 8.04 -11.96 2.84
C ASP A 66 7.29 -13.05 2.06
N PHE A 67 6.72 -14.03 2.75
CA PHE A 67 5.94 -15.12 2.16
C PHE A 67 4.42 -14.86 2.15
N SER A 68 3.95 -13.69 2.60
CA SER A 68 2.51 -13.37 2.71
C SER A 68 1.93 -12.59 1.52
N CYS A 69 2.65 -12.46 0.40
CA CYS A 69 2.15 -11.76 -0.78
C CYS A 69 0.80 -12.32 -1.27
N GLY A 70 0.58 -13.64 -1.14
CA GLY A 70 -0.67 -14.28 -1.52
C GLY A 70 -1.87 -13.84 -0.67
N SER A 71 -1.73 -13.76 0.65
CA SER A 71 -2.82 -13.29 1.52
C SER A 71 -3.12 -11.80 1.33
N ALA A 72 -2.10 -10.99 1.14
CA ALA A 72 -2.25 -9.57 0.91
C ALA A 72 -2.83 -9.26 -0.49
N ALA A 73 -2.41 -9.98 -1.54
CA ALA A 73 -3.01 -9.89 -2.87
C ALA A 73 -4.49 -10.29 -2.83
N LEU A 74 -4.83 -11.38 -2.15
CA LEU A 74 -6.21 -11.83 -2.00
C LEU A 74 -7.06 -10.81 -1.22
N ALA A 75 -6.56 -10.30 -0.09
CA ALA A 75 -7.24 -9.26 0.67
C ALA A 75 -7.42 -7.97 -0.14
N THR A 76 -6.43 -7.59 -0.95
CA THR A 76 -6.51 -6.46 -1.88
C THR A 76 -7.63 -6.66 -2.90
N LEU A 77 -7.65 -7.82 -3.55
CA LEU A 77 -8.67 -8.15 -4.55
C LEU A 77 -10.07 -8.08 -3.94
N LEU A 78 -10.29 -8.77 -2.81
CA LEU A 78 -11.59 -8.83 -2.15
C LEU A 78 -12.07 -7.46 -1.68
N ARG A 79 -11.23 -6.72 -1.00
CA ARG A 79 -11.60 -5.45 -0.38
C ARG A 79 -11.84 -4.35 -1.40
N TYR A 80 -10.92 -4.18 -2.35
CA TYR A 80 -10.94 -3.02 -3.23
C TYR A 80 -11.61 -3.26 -4.59
N HIS A 81 -11.86 -4.51 -4.95
CA HIS A 81 -12.53 -4.84 -6.21
C HIS A 81 -13.89 -5.50 -6.04
N TYR A 82 -14.10 -6.23 -4.93
CA TYR A 82 -15.36 -6.92 -4.65
C TYR A 82 -16.12 -6.38 -3.44
N ASP A 83 -15.63 -5.32 -2.80
CA ASP A 83 -16.25 -4.65 -1.64
C ASP A 83 -16.47 -5.57 -0.42
N LEU A 84 -15.67 -6.59 -0.30
CA LEU A 84 -15.70 -7.51 0.83
C LEU A 84 -14.67 -7.06 1.86
N ASP A 85 -15.10 -6.72 3.07
CA ASP A 85 -14.17 -6.26 4.13
C ASP A 85 -13.32 -7.41 4.66
N VAL A 86 -12.30 -7.75 3.90
CA VAL A 86 -11.32 -8.78 4.24
C VAL A 86 -9.97 -8.13 4.53
N ARG A 87 -9.48 -8.34 5.75
CA ARG A 87 -8.15 -7.93 6.18
C ARG A 87 -7.14 -9.04 5.87
N GLU A 88 -5.87 -8.66 5.68
CA GLU A 88 -4.79 -9.61 5.39
C GLU A 88 -4.66 -10.70 6.46
N ASP A 89 -4.74 -10.32 7.75
CA ASP A 89 -4.60 -11.25 8.87
C ASP A 89 -5.69 -12.34 8.87
N LEU A 90 -6.90 -12.01 8.42
CA LEU A 90 -7.99 -12.98 8.29
C LEU A 90 -7.73 -13.97 7.15
N ALA A 91 -7.33 -13.48 5.98
CA ALA A 91 -6.98 -14.32 4.84
C ALA A 91 -5.74 -15.18 5.15
N PHE A 92 -4.72 -14.58 5.74
CA PHE A 92 -3.50 -15.27 6.16
C PHE A 92 -3.80 -16.43 7.10
N ARG A 93 -4.46 -16.16 8.25
CA ARG A 93 -4.79 -17.19 9.24
C ARG A 93 -5.65 -18.29 8.65
N GLY A 94 -6.65 -17.91 7.83
CA GLY A 94 -7.56 -18.88 7.24
C GLY A 94 -6.88 -19.84 6.26
N MET A 95 -5.93 -19.37 5.47
CA MET A 95 -5.12 -20.19 4.57
C MET A 95 -4.05 -20.96 5.33
N TRP A 96 -3.39 -20.34 6.32
CA TRP A 96 -2.37 -20.95 7.15
C TRP A 96 -2.86 -22.18 7.92
N LEU A 97 -4.04 -22.08 8.54
CA LEU A 97 -4.63 -23.19 9.32
C LEU A 97 -5.07 -24.38 8.46
N ARG A 98 -5.33 -24.17 7.16
CA ARG A 98 -5.81 -25.23 6.25
C ARG A 98 -4.75 -25.72 5.26
N GLY A 99 -3.66 -24.98 5.13
CA GLY A 99 -2.57 -25.28 4.20
C GLY A 99 -1.43 -26.05 4.85
N ASP A 100 -0.50 -26.47 4.04
CA ASP A 100 0.78 -27.03 4.50
C ASP A 100 1.68 -25.90 4.99
N GLN A 101 1.75 -25.72 6.30
CA GLN A 101 2.49 -24.62 6.92
C GLN A 101 4.00 -24.68 6.61
N GLN A 102 4.57 -25.88 6.45
CA GLN A 102 5.98 -26.04 6.13
C GLN A 102 6.26 -25.59 4.69
N GLN A 103 5.39 -25.96 3.77
CA GLN A 103 5.47 -25.51 2.38
C GLN A 103 5.21 -23.99 2.27
N ILE A 104 4.21 -23.46 2.99
CA ILE A 104 3.87 -22.03 2.98
C ILE A 104 5.04 -21.18 3.49
N ARG A 105 5.73 -21.59 4.55
CA ARG A 105 6.94 -20.88 5.02
C ARG A 105 8.05 -20.82 3.99
N ARG A 106 8.19 -21.86 3.19
CA ARG A 106 9.27 -21.97 2.20
C ARG A 106 8.96 -21.33 0.86
N LEU A 107 7.72 -21.44 0.38
CA LEU A 107 7.31 -21.08 -0.98
C LEU A 107 6.22 -20.00 -1.03
N GLY A 108 5.66 -19.58 0.11
CA GLY A 108 4.47 -18.75 0.19
C GLY A 108 3.18 -19.55 -0.04
N PHE A 109 2.05 -18.85 -0.01
CA PHE A 109 0.75 -19.41 -0.31
C PHE A 109 0.63 -19.80 -1.79
N SER A 110 -0.20 -20.81 -2.07
CA SER A 110 -0.55 -21.21 -3.43
C SER A 110 -1.93 -20.68 -3.85
N LEU A 111 -2.21 -20.67 -5.15
CA LEU A 111 -3.57 -20.40 -5.66
C LEU A 111 -4.60 -21.41 -5.13
N LEU A 112 -4.16 -22.62 -4.84
CA LEU A 112 -5.03 -23.66 -4.24
C LEU A 112 -5.42 -23.32 -2.80
N ASP A 113 -4.50 -22.75 -2.02
CA ASP A 113 -4.80 -22.29 -0.66
C ASP A 113 -5.81 -21.15 -0.69
N MET A 114 -5.66 -20.20 -1.63
CA MET A 114 -6.63 -19.14 -1.86
C MET A 114 -8.00 -19.68 -2.24
N LYS A 115 -8.05 -20.61 -3.21
CA LYS A 115 -9.29 -21.26 -3.67
C LYS A 115 -10.02 -21.97 -2.53
N ARG A 116 -9.30 -22.78 -1.75
CA ARG A 116 -9.86 -23.51 -0.61
C ARG A 116 -10.41 -22.58 0.47
N TRP A 117 -9.68 -21.54 0.76
CA TRP A 117 -10.11 -20.56 1.74
C TRP A 117 -11.36 -19.80 1.28
N LEU A 118 -11.41 -19.36 0.02
CA LEU A 118 -12.58 -18.70 -0.56
C LEU A 118 -13.79 -19.64 -0.56
N ALA A 119 -13.62 -20.90 -0.96
CA ALA A 119 -14.69 -21.88 -0.92
C ALA A 119 -15.26 -22.09 0.49
N SER A 120 -14.42 -22.04 1.53
CA SER A 120 -14.88 -22.12 2.92
C SER A 120 -15.72 -20.91 3.37
N ARG A 121 -15.75 -19.85 2.55
CA ARG A 121 -16.56 -18.65 2.75
C ARG A 121 -17.73 -18.52 1.78
N GLY A 122 -18.01 -19.59 1.03
CA GLY A 122 -19.07 -19.60 0.02
C GLY A 122 -18.73 -18.84 -1.26
N LEU A 123 -17.47 -18.41 -1.43
CA LEU A 123 -17.00 -17.71 -2.63
C LEU A 123 -16.37 -18.68 -3.62
N ARG A 124 -16.73 -18.55 -4.90
CA ARG A 124 -16.17 -19.37 -5.97
C ARG A 124 -15.05 -18.61 -6.67
N ALA A 125 -13.91 -19.26 -6.81
CA ALA A 125 -12.77 -18.70 -7.53
C ALA A 125 -12.02 -19.80 -8.27
N ASP A 126 -11.43 -19.44 -9.41
CA ASP A 126 -10.64 -20.36 -10.21
C ASP A 126 -9.50 -19.65 -10.95
N GLY A 127 -8.47 -20.44 -11.29
CA GLY A 127 -7.36 -20.01 -12.13
C GLY A 127 -7.56 -20.46 -13.57
N TYR A 128 -7.49 -19.52 -14.51
CA TYR A 128 -7.64 -19.78 -15.95
C TYR A 128 -6.34 -19.44 -16.67
N LYS A 129 -5.93 -20.31 -17.60
CA LYS A 129 -4.85 -19.98 -18.52
C LYS A 129 -5.40 -19.09 -19.64
N VAL A 130 -5.01 -17.85 -19.68
CA VAL A 130 -5.55 -16.84 -20.60
C VAL A 130 -4.44 -15.91 -21.13
N SER A 131 -4.72 -15.23 -22.24
CA SER A 131 -3.86 -14.14 -22.73
C SER A 131 -4.17 -12.82 -22.00
N LEU A 132 -3.22 -11.91 -21.99
CA LEU A 132 -3.40 -10.58 -21.42
C LEU A 132 -4.48 -9.77 -22.19
N ASP A 133 -4.64 -10.02 -23.50
CA ASP A 133 -5.73 -9.44 -24.27
C ASP A 133 -7.10 -9.92 -23.80
N LYS A 134 -7.20 -11.19 -23.42
CA LYS A 134 -8.44 -11.71 -22.84
C LYS A 134 -8.75 -11.05 -21.51
N VAL A 135 -7.74 -10.84 -20.65
CA VAL A 135 -7.89 -10.10 -19.38
C VAL A 135 -8.39 -8.68 -19.66
N ARG A 136 -7.78 -7.97 -20.62
CA ARG A 136 -8.19 -6.63 -21.02
C ARG A 136 -9.64 -6.58 -21.55
N GLN A 137 -10.01 -7.55 -22.36
CA GLN A 137 -11.36 -7.64 -22.96
C GLN A 137 -12.44 -7.92 -21.92
N THR A 138 -12.16 -8.83 -20.97
CA THR A 138 -13.15 -9.17 -19.93
C THR A 138 -13.28 -8.09 -18.87
N GLY A 139 -12.20 -7.33 -18.62
CA GLY A 139 -12.19 -6.24 -17.66
C GLY A 139 -12.39 -6.70 -16.21
N VAL A 140 -12.08 -7.96 -15.90
CA VAL A 140 -12.23 -8.49 -14.53
C VAL A 140 -10.87 -8.44 -13.84
N PRO A 141 -10.75 -7.78 -12.67
CA PRO A 141 -9.53 -7.81 -11.89
C PRO A 141 -9.27 -9.21 -11.32
N GLY A 142 -8.01 -9.57 -11.20
CA GLY A 142 -7.63 -10.88 -10.70
C GLY A 142 -6.19 -10.91 -10.21
N ILE A 143 -5.79 -12.05 -9.69
CA ILE A 143 -4.43 -12.28 -9.19
C ILE A 143 -3.62 -13.01 -10.25
N ALA A 144 -2.40 -12.53 -10.48
CA ALA A 144 -1.39 -13.15 -11.31
C ALA A 144 -0.17 -13.55 -10.47
N LEU A 145 0.43 -14.70 -10.80
CA LEU A 145 1.72 -15.09 -10.25
C LEU A 145 2.80 -14.73 -11.27
N ILE A 146 3.65 -13.79 -10.92
CA ILE A 146 4.79 -13.38 -11.72
C ILE A 146 6.08 -13.93 -11.13
N ALA A 147 7.07 -14.20 -11.96
CA ALA A 147 8.41 -14.60 -11.59
C ALA A 147 9.40 -13.55 -12.09
N ILE A 148 10.06 -12.86 -11.16
CA ILE A 148 11.09 -11.86 -11.48
C ILE A 148 12.40 -12.42 -10.93
N ARG A 149 13.32 -12.79 -11.83
CA ARG A 149 14.52 -13.57 -11.47
C ARG A 149 14.07 -14.88 -10.79
N ASP A 150 14.56 -15.19 -9.60
CA ASP A 150 14.22 -16.40 -8.84
C ASP A 150 13.07 -16.19 -7.84
N TYR A 151 12.46 -15.00 -7.81
CA TYR A 151 11.41 -14.66 -6.86
C TYR A 151 10.02 -14.76 -7.50
N ARG A 152 9.16 -15.61 -6.91
CA ARG A 152 7.74 -15.74 -7.26
C ARG A 152 6.91 -14.79 -6.42
N HIS A 153 6.05 -14.01 -7.07
CA HIS A 153 5.28 -12.98 -6.39
C HIS A 153 3.84 -12.89 -6.91
N PHE A 154 2.89 -12.80 -5.99
CA PHE A 154 1.50 -12.57 -6.32
C PHE A 154 1.20 -11.08 -6.39
N VAL A 155 0.60 -10.67 -7.49
CA VAL A 155 0.15 -9.30 -7.74
C VAL A 155 -1.30 -9.28 -8.18
N VAL A 156 -2.01 -8.18 -7.88
CA VAL A 156 -3.36 -7.95 -8.40
C VAL A 156 -3.26 -7.16 -9.70
N VAL A 157 -3.82 -7.67 -10.78
CA VAL A 157 -3.94 -6.93 -12.04
C VAL A 157 -5.16 -6.02 -11.93
N LYS A 158 -4.91 -4.72 -11.83
CA LYS A 158 -5.93 -3.66 -11.68
C LYS A 158 -6.33 -3.06 -13.01
N GLY A 159 -5.50 -3.21 -14.04
CA GLY A 159 -5.76 -2.69 -15.36
C GLY A 159 -4.74 -3.16 -16.39
N VAL A 160 -5.16 -3.15 -17.65
CA VAL A 160 -4.33 -3.52 -18.80
C VAL A 160 -4.59 -2.51 -19.93
N SER A 161 -3.55 -1.80 -20.36
CA SER A 161 -3.55 -0.95 -21.53
C SER A 161 -2.94 -1.66 -22.74
N ALA A 162 -2.79 -0.96 -23.86
CA ALA A 162 -2.11 -1.51 -25.02
C ALA A 162 -0.60 -1.75 -24.77
N ARG A 163 0.02 -0.97 -23.87
CA ARG A 163 1.48 -0.99 -23.65
C ARG A 163 1.89 -1.38 -22.23
N GLU A 164 0.99 -1.28 -21.26
CA GLU A 164 1.31 -1.36 -19.84
C GLU A 164 0.25 -2.14 -19.08
N VAL A 165 0.65 -2.66 -17.93
CA VAL A 165 -0.19 -3.35 -16.95
C VAL A 165 -0.11 -2.60 -15.63
N LEU A 166 -1.27 -2.23 -15.08
CA LEU A 166 -1.39 -1.63 -13.76
C LEU A 166 -1.52 -2.72 -12.71
N LEU A 167 -0.59 -2.76 -11.80
CA LEU A 167 -0.47 -3.80 -10.78
C LEU A 167 -0.69 -3.23 -9.38
N GLY A 168 -1.37 -3.99 -8.56
CA GLY A 168 -1.38 -3.84 -7.12
C GLY A 168 -0.43 -4.85 -6.50
N ASP A 169 0.74 -4.39 -6.13
CA ASP A 169 1.80 -5.22 -5.56
C ASP A 169 1.79 -5.09 -4.03
N PRO A 170 1.60 -6.20 -3.29
CA PRO A 170 1.59 -6.17 -1.83
C PRO A 170 2.88 -5.70 -1.18
N SER A 171 4.01 -5.76 -1.87
CA SER A 171 5.32 -5.35 -1.35
C SER A 171 5.67 -3.90 -1.67
N SER A 172 5.29 -3.42 -2.85
CA SER A 172 5.71 -2.11 -3.37
C SER A 172 4.55 -1.13 -3.62
N GLY A 173 3.29 -1.59 -3.47
CA GLY A 173 2.10 -0.80 -3.71
C GLY A 173 1.66 -0.83 -5.18
N VAL A 174 0.97 0.22 -5.64
CA VAL A 174 0.56 0.32 -7.04
C VAL A 174 1.78 0.60 -7.91
N THR A 175 1.96 -0.20 -8.97
CA THR A 175 3.06 -0.07 -9.94
C THR A 175 2.54 -0.25 -11.35
N VAL A 176 3.31 0.25 -12.32
CA VAL A 176 3.05 0.07 -13.75
C VAL A 176 4.21 -0.70 -14.35
N MET A 177 3.90 -1.78 -15.05
CA MET A 177 4.89 -2.62 -15.74
C MET A 177 4.61 -2.60 -17.24
N LEU A 178 5.65 -2.57 -18.07
CA LEU A 178 5.49 -2.75 -19.50
C LEU A 178 4.85 -4.10 -19.81
N ARG A 179 3.91 -4.13 -20.72
CA ARG A 179 3.16 -5.34 -21.09
C ARG A 179 4.10 -6.50 -21.48
N ALA A 180 5.11 -6.24 -22.30
CA ALA A 180 6.07 -7.26 -22.71
C ALA A 180 6.84 -7.86 -21.51
N ALA A 181 7.24 -7.02 -20.55
CA ALA A 181 7.92 -7.48 -19.34
C ALA A 181 6.99 -8.29 -18.43
N PHE A 182 5.73 -7.89 -18.32
CA PHE A 182 4.73 -8.64 -17.57
C PHE A 182 4.47 -10.01 -18.21
N GLU A 183 4.27 -10.08 -19.52
CA GLU A 183 4.03 -11.33 -20.26
C GLU A 183 5.22 -12.30 -20.16
N GLN A 184 6.45 -11.81 -20.09
CA GLN A 184 7.63 -12.65 -19.83
C GLN A 184 7.68 -13.19 -18.40
N ALA A 185 7.25 -12.39 -17.42
CA ALA A 185 7.28 -12.76 -16.02
C ALA A 185 6.08 -13.63 -15.60
N TRP A 186 4.96 -13.53 -16.31
CA TRP A 186 3.71 -14.17 -15.96
C TRP A 186 3.60 -15.59 -16.56
N ASN A 187 3.15 -16.54 -15.74
CA ASN A 187 2.94 -17.93 -16.18
C ASN A 187 1.65 -18.15 -17.01
N GLY A 188 0.88 -17.10 -17.28
CA GLY A 188 -0.39 -17.15 -18.02
C GLY A 188 -1.59 -17.60 -17.21
N ILE A 189 -1.44 -17.90 -15.91
CA ILE A 189 -2.56 -18.28 -15.04
C ILE A 189 -3.12 -17.01 -14.39
N TYR A 190 -4.40 -16.78 -14.59
CA TYR A 190 -5.15 -15.66 -14.04
C TYR A 190 -6.22 -16.15 -13.08
N PHE A 191 -6.11 -15.78 -11.81
CA PHE A 191 -7.02 -16.21 -10.76
C PHE A 191 -8.07 -15.14 -10.49
N VAL A 192 -9.35 -15.50 -10.62
CA VAL A 192 -10.49 -14.59 -10.48
C VAL A 192 -11.59 -15.20 -9.63
N LEU A 193 -12.41 -14.35 -9.01
CA LEU A 193 -13.69 -14.78 -8.45
C LEU A 193 -14.72 -14.93 -9.57
N ALA A 194 -15.54 -15.97 -9.44
CA ALA A 194 -16.65 -16.19 -10.35
C ALA A 194 -17.87 -15.34 -10.00
N ASP A 195 -17.99 -14.97 -8.72
CA ASP A 195 -19.12 -14.20 -8.17
C ASP A 195 -18.87 -12.69 -8.29
N ASP A 196 -19.94 -11.88 -8.34
CA ASP A 196 -19.93 -10.40 -8.33
C ASP A 196 -19.01 -9.72 -9.36
N GLN A 197 -18.78 -10.36 -10.50
CA GLN A 197 -17.96 -9.81 -11.58
C GLN A 197 -18.42 -8.44 -12.09
N PRO A 198 -19.74 -8.11 -12.16
CA PRO A 198 -20.17 -6.79 -12.60
C PRO A 198 -19.59 -5.66 -11.77
N LEU A 199 -19.60 -5.78 -10.44
CA LEU A 199 -18.99 -4.80 -9.54
C LEU A 199 -17.48 -4.70 -9.76
N ALA A 200 -16.81 -5.83 -9.83
CA ALA A 200 -15.36 -5.87 -10.02
C ALA A 200 -14.91 -5.20 -11.33
N LYS A 201 -15.68 -5.37 -12.41
CA LYS A 201 -15.42 -4.72 -13.71
C LYS A 201 -15.43 -3.19 -13.62
N THR A 202 -16.32 -2.60 -12.82
CA THR A 202 -16.36 -1.13 -12.65
C THR A 202 -15.10 -0.58 -11.98
N ARG A 203 -14.33 -1.45 -11.32
CA ARG A 203 -13.10 -1.10 -10.61
C ARG A 203 -11.83 -1.51 -11.36
N PHE A 204 -11.96 -2.05 -12.57
CA PHE A 204 -10.86 -2.38 -13.48
C PHE A 204 -10.56 -1.21 -14.42
N ASN A 205 -9.30 -0.98 -14.74
CA ASN A 205 -8.85 0.08 -15.67
C ASN A 205 -9.31 1.50 -15.30
N ARG A 206 -9.46 1.82 -14.02
CA ARG A 206 -9.90 3.17 -13.60
C ARG A 206 -8.83 4.21 -13.95
N GLU A 207 -9.22 5.22 -14.72
CA GLU A 207 -8.35 6.29 -15.21
C GLU A 207 -7.59 6.98 -14.07
N ALA A 208 -8.26 7.30 -12.97
CA ALA A 208 -7.63 7.93 -11.80
C ALA A 208 -6.45 7.13 -11.23
N GLN A 209 -6.46 5.79 -11.37
CA GLN A 209 -5.37 4.95 -10.92
C GLN A 209 -4.17 4.97 -11.88
N TRP A 210 -4.42 5.14 -13.19
CA TRP A 210 -3.37 5.30 -14.19
C TRP A 210 -2.71 6.67 -14.08
N LEU A 211 -3.50 7.74 -13.92
CA LEU A 211 -3.00 9.12 -13.83
C LEU A 211 -2.02 9.32 -12.66
N ALA A 212 -2.26 8.65 -11.53
CA ALA A 212 -1.35 8.71 -10.38
C ALA A 212 0.07 8.18 -10.70
N TYR A 213 0.22 7.36 -11.73
CA TYR A 213 1.47 6.72 -12.17
C TYR A 213 1.83 7.07 -13.62
N ALA A 214 1.11 8.00 -14.24
CA ALA A 214 1.46 8.49 -15.54
C ALA A 214 2.88 9.05 -15.50
N ARG A 215 3.75 8.50 -16.35
CA ARG A 215 5.08 9.08 -16.54
C ARG A 215 4.88 10.46 -17.16
N ALA A 216 5.52 11.47 -16.60
CA ALA A 216 5.61 12.75 -17.28
C ALA A 216 6.08 12.50 -18.72
N PRO A 217 5.51 13.14 -19.74
CA PRO A 217 5.97 13.00 -21.12
C PRO A 217 7.38 13.58 -21.21
N ILE A 218 8.38 12.73 -20.94
CA ILE A 218 9.79 13.05 -21.08
C ILE A 218 10.08 12.90 -22.57
N GLY A 219 10.07 14.02 -23.31
CA GLY A 219 10.38 14.01 -24.74
C GLY A 219 9.51 14.86 -25.64
N GLY A 220 8.50 15.58 -25.14
CA GLY A 220 7.82 16.64 -25.87
C GLY A 220 8.52 17.99 -25.59
N ARG A 221 8.47 18.93 -26.51
CA ARG A 221 9.05 20.28 -26.54
C ARG A 221 8.84 21.17 -25.26
N PHE A 222 8.85 20.59 -24.09
CA PHE A 222 8.88 21.27 -22.81
C PHE A 222 10.29 21.23 -22.24
N SER A 223 11.23 21.82 -22.99
CA SER A 223 12.60 22.02 -22.52
C SER A 223 12.70 23.11 -21.45
N ASP A 224 11.65 23.90 -21.27
CA ASP A 224 11.58 24.86 -20.16
C ASP A 224 10.49 24.42 -19.17
N PRO A 225 10.85 23.95 -17.99
CA PRO A 225 9.86 23.73 -16.93
C PRO A 225 9.12 25.04 -16.66
N VAL A 226 7.78 24.97 -16.54
CA VAL A 226 6.94 26.13 -16.17
C VAL A 226 7.48 26.83 -14.92
N SER A 227 8.19 26.11 -14.05
CA SER A 227 8.92 26.63 -12.90
C SER A 227 10.07 27.56 -13.27
N GLN A 228 10.79 27.37 -14.37
CA GLN A 228 11.85 28.31 -14.83
C GLN A 228 11.25 29.56 -15.44
N GLN A 229 10.16 29.44 -16.18
CA GLN A 229 9.42 30.60 -16.68
C GLN A 229 8.82 31.43 -15.53
N ALA A 230 8.24 30.76 -14.52
CA ALA A 230 7.74 31.44 -13.33
C ALA A 230 8.86 32.14 -12.56
N LEU A 231 10.03 31.53 -12.42
CA LEU A 231 11.20 32.15 -11.78
C LEU A 231 11.75 33.33 -12.57
N SER A 232 11.74 33.27 -13.91
CA SER A 232 12.20 34.39 -14.75
C SER A 232 11.25 35.61 -14.70
N ILE A 233 9.95 35.36 -14.44
CA ILE A 233 8.93 36.42 -14.32
C ILE A 233 8.91 37.01 -12.90
N THR A 234 9.24 36.23 -11.90
CA THR A 234 9.13 36.64 -10.47
C THR A 234 10.47 36.94 -9.81
N ALA A 235 11.59 36.63 -10.44
CA ALA A 235 12.91 37.00 -9.94
C ALA A 235 13.11 38.52 -10.07
N PRO A 236 13.44 39.25 -8.97
CA PRO A 236 13.78 40.64 -9.08
C PRO A 236 14.99 40.81 -10.01
N SER A 237 14.88 41.71 -10.97
CA SER A 237 16.00 42.04 -11.86
C SER A 237 17.14 42.60 -11.00
N TYR A 238 18.32 41.99 -11.11
CA TYR A 238 19.53 42.35 -10.35
C TYR A 238 20.11 43.78 -10.78
N GLY A 239 19.25 44.63 -11.30
CA GLY A 239 19.64 45.92 -11.86
C GLY A 239 19.32 47.12 -10.99
N ASP A 240 18.62 47.01 -9.89
CA ASP A 240 18.12 48.13 -9.10
C ASP A 240 18.76 48.24 -7.70
N ILE A 241 20.02 47.89 -7.56
CA ILE A 241 20.81 48.21 -6.37
C ILE A 241 22.04 49.01 -6.81
N SER A 242 21.83 50.28 -7.05
CA SER A 242 22.89 51.35 -7.07
C SER A 242 22.46 52.50 -6.17
#